data_cd2cffca07b5b3c00d0901a412275d04
#
_entry.id   cd2cffca07b5b3c00d0901a412275d04
#
_cell.length_a   1.000
_cell.length_b   1.000
_cell.length_c   1.000
_cell.angle_alpha   90.00
_cell.angle_beta   90.00
_cell.angle_gamma   90.00
#
_symmetry.space_group_name_H-M   'P 1'
#
loop_
_entity.id
_entity.type
_entity.pdbx_description
1 polymer ?
#
loop_
_entity_poly.entity_id
_entity_poly.type
_entity_poly.pdbx_seq_one_letter_code
_entity_poly.pdbx_strand_id
1 'polypeptide(L)'
;TLGSRRLSREFGDIIDSVNAVRTETMAIDKTWEVPSNPMNRFCRSDQVNYVRKDVPVTYFSLGYAQDYHMATDEPQYIDYDHAARVGRFIHDVMMAVAMRKDKPAISGADPTMPSCNR
;
A
#
# COMPACT_ATOMS: atom_id res chain seq x y z
N THR A 1 -4.54 -0.64 -2.79
CA THR A 1 -3.14 -0.39 -2.37
C THR A 1 -2.59 0.83 -3.07
N LEU A 2 -1.53 1.41 -2.54
CA LEU A 2 -0.86 2.57 -3.10
C LEU A 2 0.66 2.38 -3.04
N GLY A 3 1.33 2.65 -4.15
CA GLY A 3 2.78 2.78 -4.21
C GLY A 3 3.57 1.49 -4.32
N SER A 4 2.92 0.33 -4.32
CA SER A 4 3.62 -0.95 -4.41
C SER A 4 4.54 -1.06 -5.65
N ARG A 5 4.13 -0.49 -6.79
CA ARG A 5 4.89 -0.53 -8.04
C ARG A 5 5.78 0.70 -8.28
N ARG A 6 5.73 1.71 -7.42
CA ARG A 6 6.48 2.96 -7.65
C ARG A 6 7.98 2.79 -7.54
N LEU A 7 8.46 1.95 -6.62
CA LEU A 7 9.86 1.61 -6.48
C LEU A 7 10.18 0.20 -6.94
N SER A 8 9.21 -0.72 -6.84
CA SER A 8 9.41 -2.13 -7.13
C SER A 8 8.21 -2.71 -7.86
N ARG A 9 8.36 -3.01 -9.15
CA ARG A 9 7.35 -3.76 -9.91
C ARG A 9 7.15 -5.15 -9.31
N GLU A 10 8.25 -5.79 -8.92
CA GLU A 10 8.22 -7.11 -8.28
C GLU A 10 7.38 -7.12 -7.01
N PHE A 11 7.47 -6.08 -6.18
CA PHE A 11 6.64 -5.99 -4.98
C PHE A 11 5.14 -5.91 -5.32
N GLY A 12 4.80 -5.13 -6.34
CA GLY A 12 3.41 -5.10 -6.83
C GLY A 12 2.94 -6.45 -7.37
N ASP A 13 3.80 -7.19 -8.07
CA ASP A 13 3.49 -8.52 -8.59
C ASP A 13 3.31 -9.54 -7.44
N ILE A 14 4.09 -9.44 -6.38
CA ILE A 14 3.90 -10.26 -5.17
C ILE A 14 2.51 -10.00 -4.57
N ILE A 15 2.11 -8.74 -4.41
CA ILE A 15 0.80 -8.38 -3.85
C ILE A 15 -0.33 -8.94 -4.71
N ASP A 16 -0.26 -8.76 -6.03
CA ASP A 16 -1.27 -9.28 -6.95
C ASP A 16 -1.31 -10.82 -6.93
N SER A 17 -0.16 -11.48 -6.87
CA SER A 17 -0.05 -12.95 -6.80
C SER A 17 -0.63 -13.51 -5.51
N VAL A 18 -0.32 -12.89 -4.37
CA VAL A 18 -0.91 -13.27 -3.08
C VAL A 18 -2.42 -13.13 -3.12
N ASN A 19 -2.94 -12.03 -3.66
CA ASN A 19 -4.37 -11.81 -3.77
C ASN A 19 -5.06 -12.86 -4.66
N ALA A 20 -4.43 -13.25 -5.77
CA ALA A 20 -5.00 -14.16 -6.76
C ALA A 20 -5.23 -15.59 -6.23
N VAL A 21 -4.40 -16.04 -5.27
CA VAL A 21 -4.49 -17.40 -4.72
C VAL A 21 -5.35 -17.51 -3.46
N ARG A 22 -5.86 -16.40 -2.96
CA ARG A 22 -6.70 -16.37 -1.76
C ARG A 22 -8.12 -16.82 -2.07
N THR A 23 -8.74 -17.49 -1.12
CA THR A 23 -10.19 -17.79 -1.16
C THR A 23 -11.04 -16.52 -1.01
N GLU A 24 -10.54 -15.56 -0.23
CA GLU A 24 -11.14 -14.23 -0.05
C GLU A 24 -10.31 -13.19 -0.81
N THR A 25 -10.53 -13.05 -2.10
CA THR A 25 -9.84 -12.03 -2.90
C THR A 25 -10.29 -10.63 -2.53
N MET A 26 -9.36 -9.67 -2.60
CA MET A 26 -9.62 -8.25 -2.36
C MET A 26 -9.72 -7.50 -3.68
N ALA A 27 -10.71 -6.63 -3.81
CA ALA A 27 -10.72 -5.66 -4.91
C ALA A 27 -9.65 -4.59 -4.63
N ILE A 28 -8.57 -4.60 -5.43
CA ILE A 28 -7.47 -3.66 -5.26
C ILE A 28 -7.67 -2.47 -6.20
N ASP A 29 -8.02 -1.33 -5.63
CA ASP A 29 -8.06 -0.06 -6.36
C ASP A 29 -6.63 0.48 -6.52
N LYS A 30 -6.20 0.68 -7.77
CA LYS A 30 -4.88 1.21 -8.15
C LYS A 30 -4.96 2.66 -8.65
N THR A 31 -6.11 3.30 -8.60
CA THR A 31 -6.29 4.69 -9.09
C THR A 31 -5.43 5.71 -8.36
N TRP A 32 -5.04 5.39 -7.12
CA TRP A 32 -4.18 6.23 -6.30
C TRP A 32 -2.68 6.10 -6.63
N GLU A 33 -2.31 5.12 -7.44
CA GLU A 33 -0.91 4.90 -7.87
C GLU A 33 -0.49 5.79 -9.05
N VAL A 34 -1.43 6.51 -9.65
CA VAL A 34 -1.11 7.34 -10.81
C VAL A 34 -0.26 8.57 -10.41
N PRO A 35 0.73 8.93 -11.23
CA PRO A 35 1.64 10.05 -10.95
C PRO A 35 0.92 11.39 -10.78
N SER A 36 -0.17 11.56 -11.52
CA SER A 36 -0.97 12.79 -11.54
C SER A 36 -1.91 12.96 -10.35
N ASN A 37 -1.94 12.01 -9.40
CA ASN A 37 -2.82 12.14 -8.25
C ASN A 37 -2.38 13.32 -7.36
N PRO A 38 -3.20 14.40 -7.27
CA PRO A 38 -2.80 15.62 -6.58
C PRO A 38 -2.62 15.43 -5.07
N MET A 39 -3.22 14.40 -4.50
CA MET A 39 -3.09 14.12 -3.06
C MET A 39 -1.74 13.55 -2.68
N ASN A 40 -0.98 13.01 -3.64
CA ASN A 40 0.37 12.44 -3.44
C ASN A 40 0.53 11.64 -2.13
N ARG A 41 -0.44 10.78 -1.82
CA ARG A 41 -0.49 10.02 -0.56
C ARG A 41 0.75 9.17 -0.31
N PHE A 42 1.39 8.74 -1.39
CA PHE A 42 2.63 7.97 -1.32
C PHE A 42 3.73 8.69 -0.52
N CYS A 43 3.78 10.01 -0.59
CA CYS A 43 4.79 10.83 0.08
C CYS A 43 4.30 11.50 1.38
N ARG A 44 3.09 11.17 1.87
CA ARG A 44 2.43 11.91 2.96
C ARG A 44 2.23 11.13 4.25
N SER A 45 2.93 10.01 4.42
CA SER A 45 2.89 9.23 5.66
C SER A 45 4.28 8.65 5.94
N ASP A 46 4.43 7.90 7.00
CA ASP A 46 5.70 7.43 7.55
C ASP A 46 6.54 6.61 6.56
N GLN A 47 5.88 5.93 5.60
CA GLN A 47 6.58 5.17 4.56
C GLN A 47 7.54 6.02 3.72
N VAL A 48 7.39 7.34 3.69
CA VAL A 48 8.27 8.23 2.92
C VAL A 48 9.73 8.11 3.34
N ASN A 49 9.99 7.84 4.61
CA ASN A 49 11.34 7.68 5.14
C ASN A 49 12.03 6.44 4.58
N TYR A 50 11.26 5.37 4.33
CA TYR A 50 11.74 4.16 3.67
C TYR A 50 11.93 4.36 2.17
N VAL A 51 11.01 5.06 1.53
CA VAL A 51 11.11 5.43 0.09
C VAL A 51 12.41 6.17 -0.19
N ARG A 52 12.80 7.13 0.66
CA ARG A 52 14.05 7.90 0.55
C ARG A 52 15.31 7.05 0.70
N LYS A 53 15.18 5.81 1.16
CA LYS A 53 16.25 4.83 1.33
C LYS A 53 16.15 3.66 0.35
N ASP A 54 15.38 3.83 -0.72
CA ASP A 54 15.15 2.81 -1.73
C ASP A 54 14.64 1.47 -1.13
N VAL A 55 13.78 1.57 -0.13
CA VAL A 55 13.07 0.43 0.43
C VAL A 55 11.69 0.36 -0.21
N PRO A 56 11.32 -0.75 -0.86
CA PRO A 56 9.97 -0.93 -1.39
C PRO A 56 8.92 -0.81 -0.31
N VAL A 57 7.87 -0.05 -0.59
CA VAL A 57 6.76 0.17 0.35
C VAL A 57 5.42 0.01 -0.35
N THR A 58 4.41 -0.28 0.43
CA THR A 58 3.01 -0.17 -0.01
C THR A 58 2.18 0.43 1.11
N TYR A 59 1.15 1.14 0.72
CA TYR A 59 0.18 1.75 1.64
C TYR A 59 -1.19 1.11 1.40
N PHE A 60 -1.76 0.52 2.43
CA PHE A 60 -3.10 -0.03 2.40
C PHE A 60 -4.08 0.98 2.99
N SER A 61 -5.12 1.31 2.26
CA SER A 61 -6.13 2.28 2.69
C SER A 61 -7.48 1.96 2.05
N LEU A 62 -8.54 2.25 2.76
CA LEU A 62 -9.93 2.25 2.28
C LEU A 62 -10.39 3.67 1.89
N GLY A 63 -9.50 4.64 1.89
CA GLY A 63 -9.83 6.04 1.73
C GLY A 63 -9.92 6.76 3.07
N TYR A 64 -10.59 7.91 3.07
CA TYR A 64 -10.86 8.70 4.27
C TYR A 64 -12.37 8.80 4.49
N ALA A 65 -12.82 8.46 5.71
CA ALA A 65 -14.17 8.71 6.14
C ALA A 65 -14.41 10.22 6.35
N GLN A 66 -15.68 10.62 6.42
CA GLN A 66 -16.04 12.01 6.71
C GLN A 66 -15.52 12.45 8.08
N ASP A 67 -15.45 11.52 9.02
CA ASP A 67 -15.00 11.75 10.39
C ASP A 67 -13.48 11.69 10.58
N TYR A 68 -12.72 11.50 9.49
CA TYR A 68 -11.26 11.43 9.54
C TYR A 68 -10.65 12.63 10.26
N HIS A 69 -9.93 12.40 11.36
CA HIS A 69 -9.36 13.39 12.27
C HIS A 69 -10.41 14.26 13.01
N MET A 70 -11.63 13.77 13.13
CA MET A 70 -12.70 14.42 13.90
C MET A 70 -12.93 13.71 15.24
N ALA A 71 -13.52 14.41 16.19
CA ALA A 71 -13.90 13.81 17.48
C ALA A 71 -15.01 12.76 17.35
N THR A 72 -15.68 12.72 16.21
CA THR A 72 -16.73 11.76 15.85
C THR A 72 -16.19 10.50 15.20
N ASP A 73 -14.88 10.37 14.98
CA ASP A 73 -14.23 9.15 14.48
C ASP A 73 -14.11 8.14 15.62
N GLU A 74 -15.17 7.34 15.79
CA GLU A 74 -15.35 6.44 16.93
C GLU A 74 -15.34 4.96 16.52
N PRO A 75 -14.91 4.05 17.42
CA PRO A 75 -14.74 2.63 17.11
C PRO A 75 -15.98 1.90 16.61
N GLN A 76 -17.19 2.34 17.00
CA GLN A 76 -18.43 1.71 16.57
C GLN A 76 -18.71 1.79 15.07
N TYR A 77 -18.03 2.68 14.35
CA TYR A 77 -18.16 2.83 12.89
C TYR A 77 -17.20 1.94 12.11
N ILE A 78 -16.35 1.17 12.78
CA ILE A 78 -15.41 0.26 12.14
C ILE A 78 -16.15 -0.99 11.64
N ASP A 79 -16.01 -1.29 10.36
CA ASP A 79 -16.36 -2.61 9.82
C ASP A 79 -15.26 -3.61 10.22
N TYR A 80 -15.44 -4.26 11.37
CA TYR A 80 -14.47 -5.19 11.94
C TYR A 80 -14.26 -6.42 11.06
N ASP A 81 -15.27 -6.91 10.37
CA ASP A 81 -15.15 -8.07 9.48
C ASP A 81 -14.29 -7.72 8.26
N HIS A 82 -14.52 -6.54 7.70
CA HIS A 82 -13.69 -6.05 6.61
C HIS A 82 -12.26 -5.76 7.07
N ALA A 83 -12.09 -5.14 8.23
CA ALA A 83 -10.77 -4.88 8.82
C ALA A 83 -10.00 -6.18 9.05
N ALA A 84 -10.66 -7.23 9.54
CA ALA A 84 -10.04 -8.54 9.72
C ALA A 84 -9.63 -9.19 8.38
N ARG A 85 -10.44 -9.06 7.33
CA ARG A 85 -10.08 -9.55 5.99
C ARG A 85 -8.87 -8.83 5.42
N VAL A 86 -8.83 -7.50 5.56
CA VAL A 86 -7.67 -6.68 5.15
C VAL A 86 -6.44 -7.06 5.94
N GLY A 87 -6.57 -7.24 7.27
CA GLY A 87 -5.46 -7.65 8.14
C GLY A 87 -4.87 -9.01 7.72
N ARG A 88 -5.71 -10.01 7.41
CA ARG A 88 -5.25 -11.30 6.88
C ARG A 88 -4.54 -11.15 5.54
N PHE A 89 -5.06 -10.31 4.66
CA PHE A 89 -4.40 -10.05 3.37
C PHE A 89 -3.01 -9.40 3.56
N ILE A 90 -2.91 -8.38 4.40
CA ILE A 90 -1.64 -7.74 4.73
C ILE A 90 -0.65 -8.76 5.32
N HIS A 91 -1.11 -9.59 6.25
CA HIS A 91 -0.29 -10.65 6.84
C HIS A 91 0.27 -11.59 5.76
N ASP A 92 -0.57 -12.06 4.82
CA ASP A 92 -0.12 -12.96 3.77
C ASP A 92 0.90 -12.31 2.83
N VAL A 93 0.71 -11.03 2.51
CA VAL A 93 1.71 -10.24 1.75
C VAL A 93 3.03 -10.12 2.53
N MET A 94 2.96 -9.83 3.82
CA MET A 94 4.15 -9.76 4.69
C MET A 94 4.89 -11.09 4.71
N MET A 95 4.17 -12.20 4.87
CA MET A 95 4.76 -13.54 4.87
C MET A 95 5.39 -13.88 3.52
N ALA A 96 4.71 -13.56 2.41
CA ALA A 96 5.25 -13.78 1.07
C ALA A 96 6.57 -13.04 0.84
N VAL A 97 6.72 -11.84 1.39
CA VAL A 97 7.97 -11.07 1.31
C VAL A 97 9.01 -11.60 2.29
N ALA A 98 8.62 -11.87 3.54
CA ALA A 98 9.55 -12.29 4.61
C ALA A 98 10.20 -13.67 4.34
N MET A 99 9.48 -14.57 3.65
CA MET A 99 9.97 -15.89 3.30
C MET A 99 10.90 -15.91 2.07
N ARG A 100 11.10 -14.76 1.42
CA ARG A 100 12.01 -14.65 0.28
C ARG A 100 13.47 -14.64 0.74
N LYS A 101 14.34 -15.18 -0.10
CA LYS A 101 15.78 -15.08 0.10
C LYS A 101 16.29 -13.64 -0.05
N ASP A 102 15.74 -12.95 -1.05
CA ASP A 102 16.15 -11.59 -1.40
C ASP A 102 14.97 -10.63 -1.29
N LYS A 103 15.26 -9.38 -0.91
CA LYS A 103 14.26 -8.30 -0.92
C LYS A 103 13.73 -8.07 -2.34
N PRO A 104 12.49 -7.59 -2.51
CA PRO A 104 11.97 -7.23 -3.82
C PRO A 104 12.91 -6.22 -4.51
N ALA A 105 13.21 -6.48 -5.79
CA ALA A 105 14.14 -5.65 -6.55
C ALA A 105 13.60 -4.24 -6.76
N ILE A 106 14.48 -3.25 -6.68
CA ILE A 106 14.16 -1.87 -7.04
C ILE A 106 14.16 -1.74 -8.57
N SER A 107 13.04 -1.30 -9.13
CA SER A 107 12.89 -1.10 -10.58
C SER A 107 13.33 0.29 -11.04
N GLY A 108 13.80 1.13 -10.12
CA GLY A 108 14.08 2.54 -10.32
C GLY A 108 12.83 3.41 -10.08
N ALA A 109 13.05 4.66 -9.70
CA ALA A 109 11.96 5.63 -9.58
C ALA A 109 11.40 5.92 -10.98
N ASP A 110 10.08 5.95 -11.11
CA ASP A 110 9.44 6.44 -12.31
C ASP A 110 9.73 7.95 -12.43
N PRO A 111 10.40 8.42 -13.50
CA PRO A 111 10.79 9.82 -13.64
C PRO A 111 9.57 10.76 -13.74
N THR A 112 8.38 10.23 -14.03
CA THR A 112 7.13 11.00 -14.07
C THR A 112 6.49 11.15 -12.69
N MET A 113 6.99 10.43 -11.68
CA MET A 113 6.47 10.48 -10.32
C MET A 113 7.02 11.69 -9.57
N PRO A 114 6.18 12.42 -8.80
CA PRO A 114 6.67 13.45 -7.92
C PRO A 114 7.70 12.86 -6.94
N SER A 115 8.84 13.53 -6.80
CA SER A 115 9.81 13.11 -5.80
C SER A 115 9.22 13.31 -4.41
N CYS A 116 9.51 12.37 -3.49
CA CYS A 116 9.18 12.56 -2.07
C CYS A 116 10.19 13.46 -1.34
N ASN A 117 11.00 14.19 -2.07
CA ASN A 117 11.96 15.13 -1.51
C ASN A 117 11.23 16.40 -1.06
N ARG A 118 11.29 16.67 0.19
CA ARG A 118 11.09 17.96 0.82
C ARG A 118 12.32 18.29 1.63
#